data_5f21afa94a97a6168228860168154414
#
_entry.id   5f21afa94a97a6168228860168154414
#
_cell.length_a   1.000
_cell.length_b   1.000
_cell.length_c   1.000
_cell.angle_alpha   90.00
_cell.angle_beta   90.00
_cell.angle_gamma   90.00
#
_symmetry.space_group_name_H-M   'P 1'
#
loop_
_entity.id
_entity.type
_entity.pdbx_description
1 polymer ?
#
loop_
_entity_poly.entity_id
_entity_poly.type
_entity_poly.pdbx_seq_one_letter_code
_entity_poly.pdbx_strand_id
1 'polypeptide(L)'
;MSERFVVVDRDTPMLLPPCLQDWLPEGHLAHFVVETVSLLPLHGFCVNQRGTGDAQFPPSMMLSLLIYNYASGRMSSRQIEKATYEDVASRYICGGAAHPDHDTICTFRRRNGELFTECFVKVLEYAREMGVLAKRGGVSVDGTKIGANASKHAAVSHGRATEMIAELEGEVQALMSLAEQADREVRPETLKVPDEIARREKRLAKLKQAKAVIEARHAAKMAEKQRECDEKAAERAARRGHGERVRGPDPQPPSPEPEAKDQYNFTDPESRIMKAGNGSHFEQSYNAQAAVDTEGSMLVLGAYVTDAPNDKQQLAPAVASVVPVRLVTQVLADSGYFSEAAVAAVERADGPTAYVAVEKTGHHRTLADLVTPPEPDLPASGPTDREAMRHRLRTAAGRAAYKKRKETVEPVFGIIKSAMGFRRFLLRGKCKVALEWSLVTLAYNFRRLARLIAAVPMNSGAGLAPQTA
;
A
#
# COMPACT_ATOMS: atom_id res chain seq x y z
N MET A 1 -25.81 -40.71 -29.41
CA MET A 1 -24.81 -40.97 -28.34
C MET A 1 -25.43 -40.49 -27.05
N SER A 2 -25.65 -41.38 -26.06
CA SER A 2 -26.21 -40.97 -24.77
C SER A 2 -25.15 -40.28 -23.97
N GLU A 3 -25.38 -39.01 -23.61
CA GLU A 3 -24.53 -38.26 -22.70
C GLU A 3 -24.52 -38.96 -21.35
N ARG A 4 -23.34 -39.30 -20.83
CA ARG A 4 -23.17 -39.88 -19.48
C ARG A 4 -22.79 -38.77 -18.51
N PHE A 5 -23.69 -38.44 -17.62
CA PHE A 5 -23.41 -37.51 -16.51
C PHE A 5 -23.02 -38.28 -15.24
N VAL A 6 -22.21 -37.68 -14.40
CA VAL A 6 -21.88 -38.17 -13.07
C VAL A 6 -23.12 -38.01 -12.20
N VAL A 7 -23.51 -39.08 -11.49
CA VAL A 7 -24.62 -39.02 -10.52
C VAL A 7 -24.16 -38.17 -9.33
N VAL A 8 -24.89 -37.11 -9.04
CA VAL A 8 -24.64 -36.26 -7.88
C VAL A 8 -25.62 -36.61 -6.79
N ASP A 9 -25.17 -37.40 -5.82
CA ASP A 9 -25.96 -37.76 -4.64
C ASP A 9 -25.48 -36.87 -3.45
N ARG A 10 -26.41 -36.17 -2.82
CA ARG A 10 -26.16 -35.30 -1.67
C ARG A 10 -26.60 -35.90 -0.35
N ASP A 11 -27.31 -37.01 -0.40
CA ASP A 11 -27.97 -37.65 0.75
C ASP A 11 -27.20 -38.89 1.22
N THR A 12 -26.16 -39.31 0.49
CA THR A 12 -25.32 -40.45 0.89
C THR A 12 -24.60 -40.14 2.21
N PRO A 13 -24.78 -40.89 3.28
CA PRO A 13 -24.06 -40.77 4.52
C PRO A 13 -22.55 -40.97 4.28
N MET A 14 -21.75 -40.00 4.65
CA MET A 14 -20.27 -40.05 4.53
C MET A 14 -19.64 -40.28 5.91
N LEU A 15 -18.70 -41.22 6.00
CA LEU A 15 -17.79 -41.31 7.15
C LEU A 15 -16.68 -40.28 6.97
N LEU A 16 -16.78 -39.18 7.71
CA LEU A 16 -15.74 -38.16 7.73
C LEU A 16 -14.72 -38.49 8.81
N PRO A 17 -13.42 -38.14 8.61
CA PRO A 17 -12.42 -38.24 9.65
C PRO A 17 -12.86 -37.46 10.91
N PRO A 18 -12.59 -37.98 12.12
CA PRO A 18 -12.99 -37.30 13.36
C PRO A 18 -12.23 -36.02 13.65
N CYS A 19 -11.07 -35.84 13.01
CA CYS A 19 -10.20 -34.67 13.22
C CYS A 19 -10.32 -33.73 12.02
N LEU A 20 -10.52 -32.43 12.29
CA LEU A 20 -10.57 -31.39 11.25
C LEU A 20 -9.26 -31.26 10.44
N GLN A 21 -8.14 -31.64 11.04
CA GLN A 21 -6.86 -31.66 10.35
C GLN A 21 -6.88 -32.59 9.13
N ASP A 22 -7.52 -33.75 9.27
CA ASP A 22 -7.60 -34.79 8.23
C ASP A 22 -8.60 -34.45 7.11
N TRP A 23 -9.44 -33.41 7.32
CA TRP A 23 -10.37 -32.94 6.27
C TRP A 23 -9.67 -32.05 5.23
N LEU A 24 -8.50 -31.52 5.55
CA LEU A 24 -7.70 -30.68 4.66
C LEU A 24 -6.60 -31.52 4.00
N PRO A 25 -6.39 -31.39 2.69
CA PRO A 25 -5.29 -32.05 2.01
C PRO A 25 -3.94 -31.73 2.65
N GLU A 26 -3.02 -32.70 2.61
CA GLU A 26 -1.62 -32.44 2.94
C GLU A 26 -1.08 -31.27 2.09
N GLY A 27 -0.32 -30.37 2.72
CA GLY A 27 0.19 -29.16 2.05
C GLY A 27 -0.84 -28.03 1.87
N HIS A 28 -2.05 -28.17 2.43
CA HIS A 28 -3.00 -27.05 2.40
C HIS A 28 -2.47 -25.84 3.13
N LEU A 29 -2.72 -24.63 2.57
CA LEU A 29 -2.20 -23.35 3.11
C LEU A 29 -2.51 -23.15 4.60
N ALA A 30 -3.65 -23.65 5.11
CA ALA A 30 -4.02 -23.50 6.51
C ALA A 30 -3.05 -24.21 7.45
N HIS A 31 -2.55 -25.41 7.11
CA HIS A 31 -1.53 -26.12 7.88
C HIS A 31 -0.25 -25.28 7.96
N PHE A 32 0.25 -24.84 6.81
CA PHE A 32 1.45 -23.99 6.74
C PHE A 32 1.30 -22.71 7.55
N VAL A 33 0.13 -22.06 7.49
CA VAL A 33 -0.12 -20.83 8.26
C VAL A 33 -0.10 -21.10 9.76
N VAL A 34 -0.79 -22.14 10.24
CA VAL A 34 -0.83 -22.47 11.69
C VAL A 34 0.57 -22.83 12.20
N GLU A 35 1.29 -23.67 11.48
CA GLU A 35 2.66 -24.09 11.83
C GLU A 35 3.61 -22.89 11.86
N THR A 36 3.63 -22.09 10.79
CA THR A 36 4.53 -20.92 10.72
C THR A 36 4.21 -19.88 11.78
N VAL A 37 2.91 -19.60 12.04
CA VAL A 37 2.50 -18.65 13.08
C VAL A 37 2.90 -19.13 14.46
N SER A 38 2.93 -20.43 14.73
CA SER A 38 3.40 -20.97 16.03
C SER A 38 4.88 -20.66 16.34
N LEU A 39 5.67 -20.38 15.32
CA LEU A 39 7.08 -19.99 15.42
C LEU A 39 7.29 -18.49 15.63
N LEU A 40 6.25 -17.67 15.43
CA LEU A 40 6.38 -16.22 15.52
C LEU A 40 6.36 -15.74 17.00
N PRO A 41 7.03 -14.60 17.31
CA PRO A 41 7.02 -14.02 18.64
C PRO A 41 5.66 -13.36 18.92
N LEU A 42 4.76 -14.06 19.61
CA LEU A 42 3.38 -13.60 19.85
C LEU A 42 3.21 -12.88 21.20
N HIS A 43 4.26 -12.73 22.02
CA HIS A 43 4.20 -12.14 23.35
C HIS A 43 3.82 -10.65 23.35
N GLY A 44 4.05 -9.93 22.25
CA GLY A 44 3.66 -8.52 22.12
C GLY A 44 2.18 -8.30 21.78
N PHE A 45 1.43 -9.35 21.42
CA PHE A 45 0.02 -9.19 21.06
C PHE A 45 -0.83 -8.79 22.27
N CYS A 46 -1.70 -7.79 22.04
CA CYS A 46 -2.59 -7.29 23.09
C CYS A 46 -3.61 -8.35 23.50
N VAL A 47 -3.51 -8.79 24.73
CA VAL A 47 -4.46 -9.68 25.40
C VAL A 47 -5.08 -8.98 26.62
N ASN A 48 -6.28 -9.36 27.01
CA ASN A 48 -6.88 -8.85 28.25
C ASN A 48 -6.26 -9.56 29.45
N GLN A 49 -5.51 -8.83 30.25
CA GLN A 49 -4.85 -9.37 31.45
C GLN A 49 -5.72 -9.36 32.73
N ARG A 50 -6.96 -8.83 32.62
CA ARG A 50 -7.82 -8.63 33.79
C ARG A 50 -8.34 -9.92 34.45
N GLY A 51 -8.25 -11.06 33.74
CA GLY A 51 -8.72 -12.36 34.26
C GLY A 51 -10.23 -12.47 34.53
N THR A 52 -11.00 -11.47 34.13
CA THR A 52 -12.46 -11.40 34.26
C THR A 52 -13.11 -11.33 32.90
N GLY A 53 -14.29 -11.94 32.72
CA GLY A 53 -15.02 -12.04 31.46
C GLY A 53 -14.82 -13.40 30.79
N ASP A 54 -15.32 -13.56 29.58
CA ASP A 54 -15.20 -14.77 28.79
C ASP A 54 -13.74 -15.05 28.39
N ALA A 55 -13.43 -16.33 28.14
CA ALA A 55 -12.12 -16.76 27.67
C ALA A 55 -11.76 -16.06 26.34
N GLN A 56 -10.53 -15.57 26.24
CA GLN A 56 -10.05 -14.90 25.06
C GLN A 56 -9.58 -15.89 24.00
N PHE A 57 -9.72 -15.50 22.74
CA PHE A 57 -9.11 -16.25 21.63
C PHE A 57 -7.59 -16.08 21.64
N PRO A 58 -6.81 -17.17 21.48
CA PRO A 58 -5.35 -17.10 21.42
C PRO A 58 -4.86 -16.20 20.29
N PRO A 59 -3.84 -15.35 20.51
CA PRO A 59 -3.26 -14.51 19.45
C PRO A 59 -2.79 -15.32 18.23
N SER A 60 -2.26 -16.52 18.43
CA SER A 60 -1.84 -17.42 17.34
C SER A 60 -3.01 -17.81 16.45
N MET A 61 -4.16 -18.18 17.04
CA MET A 61 -5.37 -18.49 16.28
C MET A 61 -5.88 -17.27 15.51
N MET A 62 -5.98 -16.12 16.17
CA MET A 62 -6.48 -14.89 15.55
C MET A 62 -5.58 -14.41 14.40
N LEU A 63 -4.25 -14.48 14.57
CA LEU A 63 -3.29 -14.13 13.52
C LEU A 63 -3.37 -15.12 12.35
N SER A 64 -3.41 -16.43 12.62
CA SER A 64 -3.57 -17.46 11.58
C SER A 64 -4.86 -17.26 10.80
N LEU A 65 -5.95 -16.96 11.49
CA LEU A 65 -7.26 -16.71 10.87
C LEU A 65 -7.20 -15.48 9.94
N LEU A 66 -6.57 -14.40 10.36
CA LEU A 66 -6.38 -13.20 9.53
C LEU A 66 -5.51 -13.50 8.31
N ILE A 67 -4.33 -14.08 8.51
CA ILE A 67 -3.38 -14.38 7.40
C ILE A 67 -4.04 -15.30 6.36
N TYR A 68 -4.65 -16.40 6.80
CA TYR A 68 -5.30 -17.35 5.89
C TYR A 68 -6.43 -16.69 5.10
N ASN A 69 -7.32 -15.96 5.76
CA ASN A 69 -8.44 -15.34 5.08
C ASN A 69 -8.02 -14.22 4.12
N TYR A 70 -7.03 -13.39 4.49
CA TYR A 70 -6.47 -12.39 3.58
C TYR A 70 -5.80 -13.06 2.36
N ALA A 71 -5.04 -14.13 2.56
CA ALA A 71 -4.43 -14.90 1.48
C ALA A 71 -5.48 -15.57 0.56
N SER A 72 -6.67 -15.85 1.09
CA SER A 72 -7.81 -16.46 0.39
C SER A 72 -8.81 -15.45 -0.19
N GLY A 73 -8.53 -14.12 -0.03
CA GLY A 73 -9.39 -13.07 -0.61
C GLY A 73 -10.54 -12.59 0.28
N ARG A 74 -10.57 -12.97 1.54
CA ARG A 74 -11.58 -12.54 2.52
C ARG A 74 -10.95 -11.51 3.48
N MET A 75 -11.25 -10.23 3.27
CA MET A 75 -10.63 -9.12 4.02
C MET A 75 -11.56 -8.54 5.09
N SER A 76 -12.87 -8.61 4.87
CA SER A 76 -13.87 -8.06 5.78
C SER A 76 -14.01 -8.94 7.02
N SER A 77 -14.05 -8.34 8.22
CA SER A 77 -14.25 -9.08 9.48
C SER A 77 -15.54 -9.93 9.46
N ARG A 78 -16.63 -9.43 8.85
CA ARG A 78 -17.87 -10.19 8.67
C ARG A 78 -17.72 -11.39 7.73
N GLN A 79 -16.92 -11.25 6.67
CA GLN A 79 -16.62 -12.39 5.79
C GLN A 79 -15.76 -13.44 6.49
N ILE A 80 -14.80 -12.99 7.34
CA ILE A 80 -13.95 -13.88 8.12
C ILE A 80 -14.79 -14.61 9.19
N GLU A 81 -15.64 -13.91 9.93
CA GLU A 81 -16.60 -14.51 10.86
C GLU A 81 -17.44 -15.59 10.15
N LYS A 82 -18.09 -15.23 9.04
CA LYS A 82 -18.87 -16.18 8.23
C LYS A 82 -18.05 -17.41 7.82
N ALA A 83 -16.79 -17.21 7.42
CA ALA A 83 -15.90 -18.29 7.02
C ALA A 83 -15.61 -19.27 8.17
N THR A 84 -15.61 -18.83 9.43
CA THR A 84 -15.42 -19.76 10.58
C THR A 84 -16.56 -20.78 10.69
N TYR A 85 -17.71 -20.52 10.10
CA TYR A 85 -18.86 -21.46 10.05
C TYR A 85 -18.90 -22.30 8.76
N GLU A 86 -18.48 -21.73 7.64
CA GLU A 86 -18.73 -22.28 6.32
C GLU A 86 -17.49 -22.89 5.63
N ASP A 87 -16.28 -22.42 6.01
CA ASP A 87 -15.01 -22.82 5.39
C ASP A 87 -14.24 -23.76 6.32
N VAL A 88 -14.01 -25.00 5.86
CA VAL A 88 -13.35 -26.04 6.65
C VAL A 88 -11.97 -25.59 7.17
N ALA A 89 -11.21 -24.88 6.35
CA ALA A 89 -9.87 -24.40 6.75
C ALA A 89 -9.94 -23.32 7.83
N SER A 90 -10.89 -22.40 7.75
CA SER A 90 -11.12 -21.40 8.81
C SER A 90 -11.61 -22.07 10.10
N ARG A 91 -12.45 -23.12 10.02
CA ARG A 91 -12.87 -23.93 11.17
C ARG A 91 -11.70 -24.69 11.79
N TYR A 92 -10.82 -25.27 10.97
CA TYR A 92 -9.60 -25.93 11.43
C TYR A 92 -8.72 -24.95 12.24
N ILE A 93 -8.47 -23.75 11.70
CA ILE A 93 -7.69 -22.71 12.38
C ILE A 93 -8.32 -22.32 13.72
N CYS A 94 -9.64 -22.29 13.80
CA CYS A 94 -10.38 -21.95 15.04
C CYS A 94 -10.54 -23.13 16.00
N GLY A 95 -10.07 -24.33 15.67
CA GLY A 95 -10.23 -25.53 16.51
C GLY A 95 -11.66 -26.10 16.51
N GLY A 96 -12.47 -25.77 15.52
CA GLY A 96 -13.80 -26.37 15.27
C GLY A 96 -14.98 -25.74 15.98
N ALA A 97 -14.83 -25.33 17.24
CA ALA A 97 -15.92 -24.80 18.07
C ALA A 97 -15.82 -23.28 18.33
N ALA A 98 -14.69 -22.67 18.02
CA ALA A 98 -14.46 -21.24 18.29
C ALA A 98 -14.85 -20.40 17.06
N HIS A 99 -15.74 -19.43 17.25
CA HIS A 99 -16.21 -18.52 16.21
C HIS A 99 -16.07 -17.08 16.67
N PRO A 100 -14.88 -16.44 16.50
CA PRO A 100 -14.72 -15.04 16.85
C PRO A 100 -15.64 -14.19 15.97
N ASP A 101 -16.37 -13.28 16.62
CA ASP A 101 -17.26 -12.35 15.94
C ASP A 101 -16.49 -11.28 15.17
N HIS A 102 -17.17 -10.57 14.30
CA HIS A 102 -16.55 -9.53 13.46
C HIS A 102 -15.99 -8.35 14.25
N ASP A 103 -16.53 -8.04 15.42
CA ASP A 103 -16.05 -6.95 16.29
C ASP A 103 -14.74 -7.36 16.98
N THR A 104 -14.65 -8.61 17.47
CA THR A 104 -13.43 -9.20 18.00
C THR A 104 -12.32 -9.24 16.95
N ILE A 105 -12.61 -9.72 15.73
CA ILE A 105 -11.67 -9.75 14.61
C ILE A 105 -11.21 -8.33 14.26
N CYS A 106 -12.14 -7.38 14.16
CA CYS A 106 -11.83 -5.99 13.84
C CYS A 106 -11.00 -5.33 14.94
N THR A 107 -11.29 -5.61 16.21
CA THR A 107 -10.57 -5.08 17.37
C THR A 107 -9.17 -5.65 17.46
N PHE A 108 -8.99 -6.96 17.25
CA PHE A 108 -7.69 -7.61 17.20
C PHE A 108 -6.80 -6.98 16.10
N ARG A 109 -7.33 -6.84 14.88
CA ARG A 109 -6.63 -6.22 13.75
C ARG A 109 -6.20 -4.78 14.04
N ARG A 110 -7.06 -3.97 14.67
CA ARG A 110 -6.77 -2.57 14.98
C ARG A 110 -5.74 -2.39 16.10
N ARG A 111 -5.76 -3.25 17.10
CA ARG A 111 -4.88 -3.15 18.27
C ARG A 111 -3.48 -3.70 18.00
N ASN A 112 -3.33 -4.65 17.10
CA ASN A 112 -2.10 -5.39 16.88
C ASN A 112 -1.42 -5.05 15.53
N GLY A 113 -1.74 -3.92 14.93
CA GLY A 113 -1.21 -3.55 13.61
C GLY A 113 0.31 -3.46 13.53
N GLU A 114 0.97 -2.91 14.55
CA GLU A 114 2.43 -2.78 14.60
C GLU A 114 3.11 -4.15 14.61
N LEU A 115 2.54 -5.12 15.33
CA LEU A 115 3.05 -6.48 15.43
C LEU A 115 2.95 -7.25 14.09
N PHE A 116 2.04 -6.86 13.20
CA PHE A 116 2.04 -7.44 11.85
C PHE A 116 3.30 -7.09 11.06
N THR A 117 3.88 -5.92 11.31
CA THR A 117 5.16 -5.52 10.70
C THR A 117 6.32 -6.33 11.29
N GLU A 118 6.32 -6.61 12.59
CA GLU A 118 7.30 -7.48 13.22
C GLU A 118 7.18 -8.92 12.69
N CYS A 119 5.96 -9.46 12.59
CA CYS A 119 5.71 -10.76 11.98
C CYS A 119 6.16 -10.81 10.51
N PHE A 120 5.96 -9.73 9.76
CA PHE A 120 6.42 -9.62 8.38
C PHE A 120 7.94 -9.78 8.28
N VAL A 121 8.70 -9.10 9.12
CA VAL A 121 10.17 -9.23 9.17
C VAL A 121 10.58 -10.65 9.57
N LYS A 122 9.97 -11.21 10.62
CA LYS A 122 10.28 -12.57 11.10
C LYS A 122 10.04 -13.65 10.06
N VAL A 123 8.95 -13.58 9.33
CA VAL A 123 8.66 -14.52 8.23
C VAL A 123 9.73 -14.47 7.14
N LEU A 124 10.27 -13.29 6.86
CA LEU A 124 11.36 -13.13 5.89
C LEU A 124 12.71 -13.62 6.45
N GLU A 125 12.95 -13.49 7.75
CA GLU A 125 14.11 -14.10 8.41
C GLU A 125 14.03 -15.63 8.30
N TYR A 126 12.90 -16.27 8.55
CA TYR A 126 12.71 -17.70 8.36
C TYR A 126 12.86 -18.12 6.89
N ALA A 127 12.34 -17.33 5.94
CA ALA A 127 12.58 -17.60 4.52
C ALA A 127 14.07 -17.61 4.16
N ARG A 128 14.86 -16.76 4.83
CA ARG A 128 16.33 -16.71 4.67
C ARG A 128 17.01 -17.91 5.33
N GLU A 129 16.59 -18.30 6.52
CA GLU A 129 17.12 -19.47 7.23
C GLU A 129 16.86 -20.77 6.46
N MET A 130 15.70 -20.88 5.84
CA MET A 130 15.34 -22.01 4.96
C MET A 130 16.00 -21.96 3.58
N GLY A 131 16.85 -20.97 3.29
CA GLY A 131 17.53 -20.84 2.00
C GLY A 131 16.64 -20.37 0.84
N VAL A 132 15.38 -20.03 1.10
CA VAL A 132 14.43 -19.52 0.09
C VAL A 132 14.73 -18.07 -0.28
N LEU A 133 15.29 -17.31 0.66
CA LEU A 133 15.67 -15.91 0.47
C LEU A 133 17.16 -15.72 0.71
N ALA A 134 17.87 -15.15 -0.29
CA ALA A 134 19.29 -14.84 -0.16
C ALA A 134 19.56 -13.66 0.79
N LYS A 135 20.71 -13.69 1.50
CA LYS A 135 21.14 -12.61 2.40
C LYS A 135 21.43 -11.29 1.67
N ARG A 136 21.75 -11.34 0.39
CA ARG A 136 22.05 -10.18 -0.48
C ARG A 136 21.36 -10.37 -1.82
N GLY A 137 20.94 -9.28 -2.46
CA GLY A 137 20.36 -9.39 -3.80
C GLY A 137 19.61 -8.14 -4.24
N GLY A 138 19.08 -8.17 -5.46
CA GLY A 138 18.33 -7.08 -6.04
C GLY A 138 16.87 -7.02 -5.56
N VAL A 139 16.29 -5.83 -5.68
CA VAL A 139 14.86 -5.58 -5.44
C VAL A 139 14.24 -4.83 -6.61
N SER A 140 13.01 -5.16 -6.94
CA SER A 140 12.17 -4.39 -7.86
C SER A 140 11.15 -3.60 -7.06
N VAL A 141 11.12 -2.28 -7.27
CA VAL A 141 10.26 -1.36 -6.55
C VAL A 141 9.17 -0.84 -7.48
N ASP A 142 7.94 -0.80 -7.00
CA ASP A 142 6.83 -0.18 -7.70
C ASP A 142 5.75 0.27 -6.71
N GLY A 143 4.93 1.24 -7.16
CA GLY A 143 3.79 1.76 -6.43
C GLY A 143 2.47 1.43 -7.11
N THR A 144 1.46 1.13 -6.32
CA THR A 144 0.14 0.85 -6.86
C THR A 144 -0.94 1.65 -6.14
N LYS A 145 -1.87 2.21 -6.90
CA LYS A 145 -3.00 2.94 -6.33
C LYS A 145 -4.03 1.94 -5.82
N ILE A 146 -4.33 2.02 -4.52
CA ILE A 146 -5.36 1.23 -3.84
C ILE A 146 -6.43 2.20 -3.32
N GLY A 147 -7.70 1.93 -3.62
CA GLY A 147 -8.81 2.78 -3.21
C GLY A 147 -8.87 2.97 -1.70
N ALA A 148 -9.13 4.19 -1.24
CA ALA A 148 -9.38 4.47 0.17
C ALA A 148 -10.83 4.10 0.55
N ASN A 149 -11.07 3.87 1.84
CA ASN A 149 -12.44 3.71 2.37
C ASN A 149 -13.13 5.08 2.50
N ALA A 150 -13.22 5.78 1.38
CA ALA A 150 -13.79 7.12 1.29
C ALA A 150 -14.43 7.34 -0.08
N SER A 151 -15.56 8.05 -0.10
CA SER A 151 -16.22 8.44 -1.34
C SER A 151 -15.61 9.73 -1.88
N LYS A 152 -15.40 9.81 -3.21
CA LYS A 152 -15.03 11.07 -3.87
C LYS A 152 -16.08 12.19 -3.67
N HIS A 153 -17.34 11.81 -3.43
CA HIS A 153 -18.44 12.77 -3.18
C HIS A 153 -18.40 13.36 -1.76
N ALA A 154 -17.64 12.75 -0.84
CA ALA A 154 -17.39 13.30 0.49
C ALA A 154 -16.16 14.24 0.52
N ALA A 155 -15.72 14.74 -0.62
CA ALA A 155 -14.61 15.67 -0.73
C ALA A 155 -15.08 17.08 -1.10
N VAL A 156 -14.35 18.07 -0.62
CA VAL A 156 -14.52 19.48 -1.00
C VAL A 156 -13.18 20.02 -1.52
N SER A 157 -13.21 20.78 -2.61
CA SER A 157 -12.04 21.51 -3.11
C SER A 157 -11.86 22.84 -2.39
N HIS A 158 -10.63 23.39 -2.38
CA HIS A 158 -10.31 24.68 -1.76
C HIS A 158 -11.20 25.81 -2.31
N GLY A 159 -11.34 25.91 -3.64
CA GLY A 159 -12.19 26.92 -4.26
C GLY A 159 -13.66 26.77 -3.81
N ARG A 160 -14.21 25.55 -3.90
CA ARG A 160 -15.60 25.30 -3.47
C ARG A 160 -15.83 25.50 -1.98
N ALA A 161 -14.84 25.15 -1.13
CA ALA A 161 -14.91 25.40 0.31
C ALA A 161 -14.96 26.90 0.60
N THR A 162 -14.18 27.70 -0.11
CA THR A 162 -14.18 29.18 0.05
C THR A 162 -15.51 29.79 -0.34
N GLU A 163 -16.09 29.39 -1.49
CA GLU A 163 -17.42 29.82 -1.91
C GLU A 163 -18.50 29.45 -0.90
N MET A 164 -18.54 28.18 -0.47
CA MET A 164 -19.56 27.70 0.48
C MET A 164 -19.43 28.34 1.87
N ILE A 165 -18.23 28.70 2.30
CA ILE A 165 -18.01 29.43 3.55
C ILE A 165 -18.67 30.81 3.45
N ALA A 166 -18.42 31.55 2.38
CA ALA A 166 -19.00 32.88 2.18
C ALA A 166 -20.54 32.81 2.06
N GLU A 167 -21.09 31.84 1.33
CA GLU A 167 -22.53 31.59 1.22
C GLU A 167 -23.15 31.33 2.61
N LEU A 168 -22.58 30.41 3.39
CA LEU A 168 -23.10 30.03 4.71
C LEU A 168 -22.97 31.17 5.75
N GLU A 169 -21.90 31.96 5.71
CA GLU A 169 -21.76 33.16 6.57
C GLU A 169 -22.83 34.16 6.28
N GLY A 170 -23.13 34.41 5.01
CA GLY A 170 -24.26 35.28 4.61
C GLY A 170 -25.63 34.76 5.06
N GLU A 171 -25.87 33.44 4.91
CA GLU A 171 -27.11 32.79 5.36
C GLU A 171 -27.29 32.86 6.88
N VAL A 172 -26.21 32.66 7.67
CA VAL A 172 -26.26 32.77 9.14
C VAL A 172 -26.60 34.20 9.56
N GLN A 173 -25.97 35.21 8.95
CA GLN A 173 -26.28 36.61 9.22
C GLN A 173 -27.73 36.95 8.87
N ALA A 174 -28.24 36.50 7.73
CA ALA A 174 -29.65 36.69 7.34
C ALA A 174 -30.63 36.05 8.33
N LEU A 175 -30.31 34.82 8.80
CA LEU A 175 -31.12 34.13 9.80
C LEU A 175 -31.06 34.82 11.17
N MET A 176 -29.93 35.36 11.60
CA MET A 176 -29.80 36.15 12.82
C MET A 176 -30.66 37.43 12.73
N SER A 177 -30.61 38.16 11.62
CA SER A 177 -31.44 39.33 11.40
C SER A 177 -32.93 38.99 11.39
N LEU A 178 -33.30 37.82 10.82
CA LEU A 178 -34.69 37.33 10.88
C LEU A 178 -35.12 36.97 12.31
N ALA A 179 -34.24 36.40 13.14
CA ALA A 179 -34.52 36.12 14.53
C ALA A 179 -34.78 37.40 15.33
N GLU A 180 -33.94 38.43 15.16
CA GLU A 180 -34.12 39.74 15.79
C GLU A 180 -35.44 40.45 15.38
N GLN A 181 -35.85 40.27 14.12
CA GLN A 181 -37.12 40.78 13.63
C GLN A 181 -38.34 40.00 14.18
N ALA A 182 -38.17 38.65 14.33
CA ALA A 182 -39.25 37.80 14.87
C ALA A 182 -39.56 38.06 16.35
N ASP A 183 -38.58 38.54 17.13
CA ASP A 183 -38.82 39.00 18.50
C ASP A 183 -39.76 40.22 18.57
N ARG A 184 -39.99 40.91 17.44
CA ARG A 184 -40.86 42.09 17.32
C ARG A 184 -42.23 41.78 16.70
N GLU A 185 -42.41 40.63 16.03
CA GLU A 185 -43.65 40.25 15.32
C GLU A 185 -43.97 38.76 15.53
N VAL A 186 -45.28 38.47 15.85
CA VAL A 186 -45.77 37.08 15.99
C VAL A 186 -45.76 36.39 14.61
N ARG A 187 -44.86 35.42 14.41
CA ARG A 187 -44.76 34.61 13.18
C ARG A 187 -45.18 33.15 13.39
N PRO A 188 -45.55 32.42 12.31
CA PRO A 188 -45.95 31.01 12.41
C PRO A 188 -44.80 30.13 12.90
N GLU A 189 -45.12 29.14 13.74
CA GLU A 189 -44.21 28.16 14.39
C GLU A 189 -43.40 27.23 13.44
N THR A 190 -43.50 27.38 12.15
CA THR A 190 -42.95 26.42 11.16
C THR A 190 -41.45 26.55 10.92
N LEU A 191 -40.80 27.66 11.26
CA LEU A 191 -39.38 27.89 11.06
C LEU A 191 -38.65 27.94 12.41
N LYS A 192 -37.97 26.83 12.79
CA LYS A 192 -37.10 26.80 13.98
C LYS A 192 -35.74 27.44 13.66
N VAL A 193 -35.73 28.79 13.65
CA VAL A 193 -34.56 29.60 13.29
C VAL A 193 -33.29 29.19 14.08
N PRO A 194 -33.33 28.93 15.41
CA PRO A 194 -32.17 28.52 16.17
C PRO A 194 -31.59 27.18 15.67
N ASP A 195 -32.42 26.21 15.33
CA ASP A 195 -31.98 24.90 14.84
C ASP A 195 -31.31 25.03 13.45
N GLU A 196 -31.82 25.93 12.61
CA GLU A 196 -31.24 26.18 11.29
C GLU A 196 -29.91 26.93 11.36
N ILE A 197 -29.75 27.87 12.28
CA ILE A 197 -28.49 28.55 12.57
C ILE A 197 -27.46 27.50 13.04
N ALA A 198 -27.81 26.70 14.04
CA ALA A 198 -26.90 25.68 14.58
C ALA A 198 -26.41 24.65 13.53
N ARG A 199 -27.30 24.27 12.60
CA ARG A 199 -26.93 23.38 11.47
C ARG A 199 -25.93 24.05 10.54
N ARG A 200 -26.12 25.32 10.19
CA ARG A 200 -25.24 26.08 9.31
C ARG A 200 -23.90 26.35 9.95
N GLU A 201 -23.87 26.73 11.22
CA GLU A 201 -22.64 26.93 11.98
C GLU A 201 -21.82 25.67 12.09
N LYS A 202 -22.46 24.52 12.36
CA LYS A 202 -21.78 23.23 12.37
C LYS A 202 -21.18 22.87 11.01
N ARG A 203 -21.87 23.18 9.92
CA ARG A 203 -21.37 22.96 8.55
C ARG A 203 -20.24 23.92 8.23
N LEU A 204 -20.37 25.18 8.63
CA LEU A 204 -19.36 26.22 8.47
C LEU A 204 -18.07 25.86 9.19
N ALA A 205 -18.15 25.40 10.45
CA ALA A 205 -16.98 24.94 11.22
C ALA A 205 -16.24 23.81 10.51
N LYS A 206 -16.95 22.82 9.97
CA LYS A 206 -16.34 21.73 9.20
C LYS A 206 -15.65 22.20 7.92
N LEU A 207 -16.24 23.13 7.19
CA LEU A 207 -15.65 23.69 5.96
C LEU A 207 -14.43 24.55 6.27
N LYS A 208 -14.47 25.38 7.33
CA LYS A 208 -13.30 26.14 7.80
C LYS A 208 -12.16 25.22 8.22
N GLN A 209 -12.45 24.13 8.93
CA GLN A 209 -11.46 23.12 9.27
C GLN A 209 -10.86 22.47 8.03
N ALA A 210 -11.69 22.09 7.05
CA ALA A 210 -11.25 21.50 5.80
C ALA A 210 -10.32 22.44 5.03
N LYS A 211 -10.70 23.72 4.91
CA LYS A 211 -9.91 24.77 4.26
C LYS A 211 -8.55 24.96 4.97
N ALA A 212 -8.54 25.09 6.30
CA ALA A 212 -7.32 25.24 7.09
C ALA A 212 -6.35 24.05 6.91
N VAL A 213 -6.88 22.82 6.83
CA VAL A 213 -6.05 21.63 6.57
C VAL A 213 -5.46 21.65 5.15
N ILE A 214 -6.21 22.09 4.14
CA ILE A 214 -5.68 22.24 2.77
C ILE A 214 -4.55 23.28 2.76
N GLU A 215 -4.75 24.44 3.39
CA GLU A 215 -3.78 25.53 3.48
C GLU A 215 -2.51 25.10 4.24
N ALA A 216 -2.65 24.40 5.37
CA ALA A 216 -1.52 23.86 6.13
C ALA A 216 -0.69 22.85 5.31
N ARG A 217 -1.36 21.98 4.55
CA ARG A 217 -0.69 21.04 3.64
C ARG A 217 0.05 21.74 2.51
N HIS A 218 -0.57 22.80 1.97
CA HIS A 218 0.06 23.61 0.94
C HIS A 218 1.30 24.31 1.49
N ALA A 219 1.21 24.94 2.66
CA ALA A 219 2.33 25.61 3.32
C ALA A 219 3.51 24.67 3.59
N ALA A 220 3.23 23.42 4.05
CA ALA A 220 4.27 22.42 4.24
C ALA A 220 4.98 22.03 2.93
N LYS A 221 4.23 21.87 1.83
CA LYS A 221 4.79 21.60 0.50
C LYS A 221 5.52 22.81 -0.11
N MET A 222 5.09 24.00 0.24
CA MET A 222 5.70 25.23 -0.26
C MET A 222 7.17 25.36 0.14
N ALA A 223 7.49 25.09 1.41
CA ALA A 223 8.86 25.16 1.92
C ALA A 223 9.80 24.17 1.19
N GLU A 224 9.29 23.01 0.80
CA GLU A 224 10.03 22.01 0.02
C GLU A 224 10.20 22.45 -1.45
N LYS A 225 9.12 22.86 -2.10
CA LYS A 225 9.15 23.34 -3.48
C LYS A 225 10.00 24.62 -3.65
N GLN A 226 9.99 25.49 -2.65
CA GLN A 226 10.83 26.69 -2.67
C GLN A 226 12.32 26.31 -2.63
N ARG A 227 12.71 25.39 -1.74
CA ARG A 227 14.09 24.87 -1.70
C ARG A 227 14.51 24.25 -3.03
N GLU A 228 13.65 23.39 -3.63
CA GLU A 228 13.92 22.82 -4.95
C GLU A 228 14.05 23.89 -6.06
N CYS A 229 13.25 24.95 -5.96
CA CYS A 229 13.30 26.06 -6.91
C CYS A 229 14.63 26.85 -6.76
N ASP A 230 15.02 27.15 -5.53
CA ASP A 230 16.25 27.87 -5.22
C ASP A 230 17.49 27.06 -5.62
N GLU A 231 17.51 25.74 -5.35
CA GLU A 231 18.57 24.83 -5.79
C GLU A 231 18.70 24.79 -7.32
N LYS A 232 17.60 24.66 -8.04
CA LYS A 232 17.59 24.68 -9.51
C LYS A 232 18.02 26.03 -10.07
N ALA A 233 17.61 27.12 -9.42
CA ALA A 233 18.01 28.47 -9.83
C ALA A 233 19.52 28.67 -9.63
N ALA A 234 20.09 28.24 -8.49
CA ALA A 234 21.50 28.30 -8.18
C ALA A 234 22.33 27.43 -9.16
N GLU A 235 21.88 26.20 -9.46
CA GLU A 235 22.54 25.32 -10.43
C GLU A 235 22.57 25.97 -11.83
N ARG A 236 21.45 26.53 -12.29
CA ARG A 236 21.39 27.22 -13.59
C ARG A 236 22.26 28.45 -13.63
N ALA A 237 22.35 29.21 -12.53
CA ALA A 237 23.23 30.38 -12.41
C ALA A 237 24.71 29.96 -12.49
N ALA A 238 25.09 28.88 -11.81
CA ALA A 238 26.45 28.34 -11.87
C ALA A 238 26.82 27.90 -13.29
N ARG A 239 25.94 27.17 -13.97
CA ARG A 239 26.14 26.75 -15.38
C ARG A 239 26.27 27.93 -16.34
N ARG A 240 25.47 28.99 -16.15
CA ARG A 240 25.63 30.25 -16.92
C ARG A 240 26.96 30.91 -16.64
N GLY A 241 27.42 30.91 -15.37
CA GLY A 241 28.72 31.42 -14.96
C GLY A 241 29.92 30.69 -15.59
N HIS A 242 29.75 29.40 -15.91
CA HIS A 242 30.73 28.60 -16.66
C HIS A 242 30.58 28.71 -18.18
N GLY A 243 29.77 29.64 -18.68
CA GLY A 243 29.59 29.88 -20.13
C GLY A 243 28.68 28.87 -20.85
N GLU A 244 27.97 28.00 -20.12
CA GLU A 244 27.03 27.03 -20.74
C GLU A 244 25.72 27.70 -21.18
N ARG A 245 25.24 27.31 -22.35
CA ARG A 245 23.94 27.79 -22.86
C ARG A 245 22.79 27.02 -22.22
N VAL A 246 22.23 27.53 -21.11
CA VAL A 246 21.09 26.94 -20.41
C VAL A 246 19.81 27.23 -21.19
N ARG A 247 19.12 26.20 -21.71
CA ARG A 247 17.85 26.29 -22.44
C ARG A 247 16.65 26.17 -21.49
N GLY A 248 15.51 26.77 -21.85
CA GLY A 248 14.24 26.71 -21.12
C GLY A 248 14.02 27.87 -20.13
N PRO A 249 12.77 28.08 -19.65
CA PRO A 249 12.43 29.15 -18.71
C PRO A 249 13.12 28.93 -17.35
N ASP A 250 13.35 30.02 -16.64
CA ASP A 250 13.88 29.96 -15.28
C ASP A 250 12.84 29.36 -14.33
N PRO A 251 13.30 28.66 -13.25
CA PRO A 251 12.40 28.13 -12.25
C PRO A 251 11.54 29.27 -11.66
N GLN A 252 10.22 29.07 -11.65
CA GLN A 252 9.32 30.02 -11.02
C GLN A 252 9.04 29.61 -9.57
N PRO A 253 9.00 30.55 -8.62
CA PRO A 253 8.63 30.27 -7.26
C PRO A 253 7.22 29.67 -7.21
N PRO A 254 6.96 28.76 -6.28
CA PRO A 254 5.63 28.15 -6.15
C PRO A 254 4.58 29.21 -5.75
N SER A 255 3.32 28.98 -6.16
CA SER A 255 2.20 29.86 -5.79
C SER A 255 2.02 29.91 -4.27
N PRO A 256 1.84 31.09 -3.64
CA PRO A 256 1.61 31.22 -2.20
C PRO A 256 0.25 30.63 -1.75
N GLU A 257 -0.72 30.52 -2.65
CA GLU A 257 -2.05 30.01 -2.35
C GLU A 257 -2.25 28.57 -2.87
N PRO A 258 -3.05 27.75 -2.15
CA PRO A 258 -3.44 26.43 -2.64
C PRO A 258 -4.15 26.51 -4.00
N GLU A 259 -3.98 25.47 -4.81
CA GLU A 259 -4.73 25.39 -6.07
C GLU A 259 -6.23 25.20 -5.76
N ALA A 260 -7.10 25.85 -6.53
CA ALA A 260 -8.55 25.72 -6.35
C ALA A 260 -9.06 24.27 -6.36
N LYS A 261 -8.32 23.37 -7.04
CA LYS A 261 -8.62 21.92 -7.11
C LYS A 261 -8.09 21.09 -5.94
N ASP A 262 -7.28 21.65 -5.05
CA ASP A 262 -6.78 20.92 -3.88
C ASP A 262 -7.95 20.50 -2.98
N GLN A 263 -7.95 19.23 -2.55
CA GLN A 263 -9.13 18.63 -1.92
C GLN A 263 -8.87 18.14 -0.50
N TYR A 264 -9.96 18.19 0.28
CA TYR A 264 -10.09 17.55 1.58
C TYR A 264 -11.26 16.58 1.55
N ASN A 265 -11.07 15.36 2.04
CA ASN A 265 -12.14 14.38 2.16
C ASN A 265 -12.61 14.27 3.62
N PHE A 266 -13.92 14.47 3.85
CA PHE A 266 -14.49 14.45 5.21
C PHE A 266 -14.54 13.05 5.84
N THR A 267 -14.47 11.98 5.02
CA THR A 267 -14.50 10.59 5.49
C THR A 267 -13.12 10.07 5.83
N ASP A 268 -12.12 10.39 5.00
CA ASP A 268 -10.72 10.03 5.19
C ASP A 268 -9.84 11.21 4.77
N PRO A 269 -9.51 12.12 5.71
CA PRO A 269 -8.76 13.34 5.43
C PRO A 269 -7.37 13.10 4.82
N GLU A 270 -6.74 11.97 5.13
CA GLU A 270 -5.39 11.65 4.67
C GLU A 270 -5.35 10.99 3.29
N SER A 271 -6.50 10.51 2.79
CA SER A 271 -6.59 10.02 1.40
C SER A 271 -6.44 11.17 0.38
N ARG A 272 -6.03 10.82 -0.83
CA ARG A 272 -5.88 11.78 -1.94
C ARG A 272 -6.63 11.30 -3.16
N ILE A 273 -7.11 12.29 -3.93
CA ILE A 273 -7.66 11.98 -5.25
C ILE A 273 -6.51 11.59 -6.18
N MET A 274 -6.58 10.38 -6.71
CA MET A 274 -5.57 9.83 -7.61
C MET A 274 -6.26 9.24 -8.83
N LYS A 275 -5.54 9.21 -9.96
CA LYS A 275 -6.02 8.51 -11.14
C LYS A 275 -6.00 7.01 -10.89
N ALA A 276 -7.13 6.33 -11.11
CA ALA A 276 -7.22 4.89 -10.96
C ALA A 276 -6.20 4.17 -11.85
N GLY A 277 -5.77 2.97 -11.44
CA GLY A 277 -4.70 2.24 -12.14
C GLY A 277 -4.98 1.93 -13.61
N ASN A 278 -6.26 1.82 -14.00
CA ASN A 278 -6.69 1.68 -15.40
C ASN A 278 -6.80 3.02 -16.16
N GLY A 279 -6.55 4.15 -15.48
CA GLY A 279 -6.60 5.48 -16.06
C GLY A 279 -8.01 6.00 -16.40
N SER A 280 -9.07 5.26 -16.10
CA SER A 280 -10.45 5.56 -16.51
C SER A 280 -11.12 6.67 -15.70
N HIS A 281 -10.77 6.81 -14.43
CA HIS A 281 -11.40 7.78 -13.52
C HIS A 281 -10.48 8.18 -12.38
N PHE A 282 -10.91 9.17 -11.61
CA PHE A 282 -10.26 9.58 -10.36
C PHE A 282 -11.04 9.06 -9.16
N GLU A 283 -10.32 8.57 -8.15
CA GLU A 283 -10.87 8.09 -6.89
C GLU A 283 -10.00 8.48 -5.70
N GLN A 284 -10.60 8.47 -4.50
CA GLN A 284 -9.84 8.62 -3.26
C GLN A 284 -8.99 7.37 -3.06
N SER A 285 -7.69 7.53 -2.92
CA SER A 285 -6.73 6.42 -2.89
C SER A 285 -5.53 6.74 -2.02
N TYR A 286 -4.78 5.70 -1.72
CA TYR A 286 -3.41 5.75 -1.24
C TYR A 286 -2.49 5.09 -2.26
N ASN A 287 -1.24 5.48 -2.24
CA ASN A 287 -0.20 4.87 -3.05
C ASN A 287 0.53 3.82 -2.19
N ALA A 288 0.23 2.56 -2.43
CA ALA A 288 0.84 1.43 -1.75
C ALA A 288 2.12 1.01 -2.47
N GLN A 289 3.23 1.04 -1.77
CA GLN A 289 4.56 0.74 -2.27
C GLN A 289 4.97 -0.66 -1.86
N ALA A 290 5.69 -1.35 -2.76
CA ALA A 290 6.29 -2.65 -2.47
C ALA A 290 7.68 -2.77 -3.11
N ALA A 291 8.61 -3.37 -2.37
CA ALA A 291 9.90 -3.81 -2.86
C ALA A 291 9.93 -5.34 -2.89
N VAL A 292 10.12 -5.93 -4.06
CA VAL A 292 9.99 -7.36 -4.32
C VAL A 292 11.35 -7.93 -4.68
N ASP A 293 11.67 -9.12 -4.17
CA ASP A 293 12.87 -9.88 -4.50
C ASP A 293 12.99 -10.17 -6.00
N THR A 294 14.19 -9.95 -6.56
CA THR A 294 14.49 -10.22 -7.98
C THR A 294 15.24 -11.53 -8.20
N GLU A 295 15.56 -12.26 -7.13
CA GLU A 295 16.38 -13.48 -7.21
C GLU A 295 15.54 -14.78 -7.26
N GLY A 296 14.25 -14.65 -7.59
CA GLY A 296 13.36 -15.77 -7.88
C GLY A 296 12.32 -16.08 -6.82
N SER A 297 12.48 -15.62 -5.57
CA SER A 297 11.47 -15.87 -4.54
C SER A 297 10.19 -15.10 -4.79
N MET A 298 10.25 -13.91 -5.39
CA MET A 298 9.12 -12.96 -5.56
C MET A 298 8.46 -12.59 -4.22
N LEU A 299 9.17 -12.69 -3.11
CA LEU A 299 8.69 -12.23 -1.81
C LEU A 299 8.71 -10.70 -1.75
N VAL A 300 7.70 -10.14 -1.12
CA VAL A 300 7.70 -8.72 -0.76
C VAL A 300 8.64 -8.54 0.43
N LEU A 301 9.69 -7.76 0.26
CA LEU A 301 10.75 -7.55 1.26
C LEU A 301 10.60 -6.23 1.99
N GLY A 302 9.90 -5.28 1.40
CA GLY A 302 9.58 -3.98 1.99
C GLY A 302 8.23 -3.52 1.51
N ALA A 303 7.45 -2.91 2.39
CA ALA A 303 6.10 -2.42 2.09
C ALA A 303 5.76 -1.21 2.95
N TYR A 304 5.18 -0.18 2.33
CA TYR A 304 4.68 0.99 3.04
C TYR A 304 3.61 1.73 2.22
N VAL A 305 2.95 2.70 2.82
CA VAL A 305 1.91 3.49 2.16
C VAL A 305 2.25 4.96 2.20
N THR A 306 2.08 5.63 1.06
CA THR A 306 2.21 7.08 0.95
C THR A 306 0.93 7.71 0.40
N ASP A 307 0.71 8.97 0.72
CA ASP A 307 -0.33 9.81 0.13
C ASP A 307 0.17 10.61 -1.09
N ALA A 308 1.45 10.43 -1.48
CA ALA A 308 2.00 11.04 -2.68
C ALA A 308 1.38 10.42 -3.94
N PRO A 309 0.84 11.24 -4.87
CA PRO A 309 0.21 10.73 -6.09
C PRO A 309 1.22 10.22 -7.13
N ASN A 310 2.50 10.55 -6.97
CA ASN A 310 3.61 10.12 -7.83
C ASN A 310 4.73 9.47 -7.01
N ASP A 311 5.66 8.80 -7.68
CA ASP A 311 6.69 7.98 -7.07
C ASP A 311 8.08 8.62 -7.05
N LYS A 312 8.22 9.89 -7.48
CA LYS A 312 9.52 10.57 -7.65
C LYS A 312 10.42 10.58 -6.40
N GLN A 313 9.81 10.66 -5.22
CA GLN A 313 10.52 10.70 -3.94
C GLN A 313 10.48 9.36 -3.20
N GLN A 314 9.99 8.29 -3.86
CA GLN A 314 9.74 7.02 -3.19
C GLN A 314 10.88 6.00 -3.33
N LEU A 315 11.93 6.27 -4.12
CA LEU A 315 13.02 5.33 -4.35
C LEU A 315 13.81 5.03 -3.07
N ALA A 316 14.28 6.08 -2.39
CA ALA A 316 15.06 5.91 -1.16
C ALA A 316 14.22 5.33 0.01
N PRO A 317 12.98 5.77 0.29
CA PRO A 317 12.11 5.11 1.26
C PRO A 317 11.85 3.63 0.94
N ALA A 318 11.70 3.28 -0.33
CA ALA A 318 11.48 1.90 -0.74
C ALA A 318 12.70 1.01 -0.44
N VAL A 319 13.91 1.48 -0.75
CA VAL A 319 15.14 0.77 -0.39
C VAL A 319 15.30 0.67 1.12
N ALA A 320 15.04 1.74 1.86
CA ALA A 320 15.13 1.78 3.31
C ALA A 320 14.17 0.77 3.98
N SER A 321 12.98 0.54 3.39
CA SER A 321 12.02 -0.44 3.91
C SER A 321 12.52 -1.89 3.86
N VAL A 322 13.53 -2.18 3.02
CA VAL A 322 14.11 -3.53 2.84
C VAL A 322 15.33 -3.78 3.75
N VAL A 323 16.04 -2.72 4.14
CA VAL A 323 17.29 -2.82 4.93
C VAL A 323 17.17 -3.71 6.16
N PRO A 324 16.10 -3.72 6.95
CA PRO A 324 15.96 -4.61 8.10
C PRO A 324 15.98 -6.09 7.73
N VAL A 325 15.66 -6.43 6.48
CA VAL A 325 15.47 -7.81 6.01
C VAL A 325 16.73 -8.36 5.37
N ARG A 326 17.34 -7.61 4.44
CA ARG A 326 18.56 -8.02 3.74
C ARG A 326 19.34 -6.85 3.15
N LEU A 327 20.60 -7.11 2.76
CA LEU A 327 21.42 -6.15 2.03
C LEU A 327 20.98 -6.07 0.56
N VAL A 328 20.51 -4.89 0.15
CA VAL A 328 20.13 -4.59 -1.23
C VAL A 328 21.37 -4.29 -2.06
N THR A 329 21.57 -5.00 -3.17
CA THR A 329 22.70 -4.78 -4.09
C THR A 329 22.28 -4.07 -5.38
N GLN A 330 21.03 -4.22 -5.78
CA GLN A 330 20.47 -3.59 -6.97
C GLN A 330 19.04 -3.15 -6.70
N VAL A 331 18.64 -2.01 -7.24
CA VAL A 331 17.24 -1.53 -7.21
C VAL A 331 16.73 -1.26 -8.61
N LEU A 332 15.59 -1.84 -8.96
CA LEU A 332 14.93 -1.69 -10.24
C LEU A 332 13.65 -0.89 -10.04
N ALA A 333 13.46 0.21 -10.78
CA ALA A 333 12.25 1.03 -10.69
C ALA A 333 11.84 1.58 -12.05
N ASP A 334 10.59 2.00 -12.19
CA ASP A 334 10.09 2.62 -13.40
C ASP A 334 10.49 4.11 -13.53
N SER A 335 10.10 4.74 -14.63
CA SER A 335 10.41 6.14 -14.89
C SER A 335 9.71 7.14 -13.95
N GLY A 336 8.72 6.69 -13.19
CA GLY A 336 8.04 7.48 -12.17
C GLY A 336 8.93 7.80 -10.97
N TYR A 337 9.94 6.96 -10.72
CA TYR A 337 10.92 7.11 -9.62
C TYR A 337 12.16 7.92 -10.00
N PHE A 338 12.36 8.19 -11.31
CA PHE A 338 13.59 8.82 -11.74
C PHE A 338 13.68 10.29 -11.31
N SER A 339 14.66 10.61 -10.50
CA SER A 339 15.26 11.93 -10.37
C SER A 339 16.75 11.75 -10.04
N GLU A 340 17.59 12.67 -10.49
CA GLU A 340 19.03 12.62 -10.23
C GLU A 340 19.33 12.55 -8.74
N ALA A 341 18.64 13.39 -7.95
CA ALA A 341 18.75 13.39 -6.49
C ALA A 341 18.31 12.05 -5.84
N ALA A 342 17.24 11.41 -6.33
CA ALA A 342 16.78 10.13 -5.79
C ALA A 342 17.77 8.99 -6.11
N VAL A 343 18.35 8.97 -7.31
CA VAL A 343 19.37 8.00 -7.69
C VAL A 343 20.64 8.22 -6.85
N ALA A 344 21.14 9.45 -6.76
CA ALA A 344 22.31 9.79 -5.96
C ALA A 344 22.11 9.46 -4.47
N ALA A 345 20.91 9.66 -3.92
CA ALA A 345 20.59 9.31 -2.54
C ALA A 345 20.69 7.82 -2.26
N VAL A 346 20.38 6.97 -3.24
CA VAL A 346 20.40 5.51 -3.12
C VAL A 346 21.78 4.95 -3.42
N GLU A 347 22.50 5.48 -4.41
CA GLU A 347 23.83 5.04 -4.84
C GLU A 347 24.99 5.63 -4.02
N ARG A 348 24.74 6.24 -2.85
CA ARG A 348 25.82 6.70 -1.94
C ARG A 348 26.80 5.56 -1.63
N ALA A 349 27.98 5.90 -1.10
CA ALA A 349 29.01 4.93 -0.77
C ALA A 349 28.43 3.66 -0.14
N ASP A 350 28.69 2.50 -0.75
CA ASP A 350 28.14 1.17 -0.40
C ASP A 350 26.63 0.96 -0.64
N GLY A 351 25.94 1.90 -1.31
CA GLY A 351 24.53 1.76 -1.70
C GLY A 351 24.32 0.80 -2.87
N PRO A 352 23.06 0.38 -3.13
CA PRO A 352 22.73 -0.49 -4.24
C PRO A 352 22.86 0.23 -5.59
N THR A 353 23.24 -0.49 -6.63
CA THR A 353 23.22 0.03 -8.01
C THR A 353 21.77 0.23 -8.46
N ALA A 354 21.42 1.43 -8.88
CA ALA A 354 20.09 1.76 -9.38
C ALA A 354 19.95 1.53 -10.90
N TYR A 355 18.86 0.89 -11.28
CA TYR A 355 18.42 0.71 -12.65
C TYR A 355 17.01 1.31 -12.79
N VAL A 356 16.93 2.62 -13.03
CA VAL A 356 15.67 3.36 -13.08
C VAL A 356 15.43 3.83 -14.50
N ALA A 357 14.27 3.50 -15.09
CA ALA A 357 13.95 3.97 -16.42
C ALA A 357 13.91 5.51 -16.48
N VAL A 358 14.51 6.08 -17.50
CA VAL A 358 14.58 7.53 -17.69
C VAL A 358 13.38 8.06 -18.46
N GLU A 359 12.79 7.20 -19.29
CA GLU A 359 11.68 7.51 -20.19
C GLU A 359 10.64 6.38 -20.18
N LYS A 360 9.38 6.74 -20.42
CA LYS A 360 8.33 5.74 -20.63
C LYS A 360 8.55 5.09 -21.99
N THR A 361 8.73 3.77 -21.99
CA THR A 361 8.74 2.99 -23.23
C THR A 361 7.33 2.94 -23.80
N GLY A 362 7.15 3.32 -25.08
CA GLY A 362 5.86 3.19 -25.76
C GLY A 362 5.37 1.74 -25.80
N HIS A 363 4.05 1.55 -25.78
CA HIS A 363 3.44 0.22 -25.85
C HIS A 363 3.68 -0.47 -27.21
N HIS A 364 3.88 0.31 -28.29
CA HIS A 364 4.18 -0.17 -29.62
C HIS A 364 5.65 0.07 -29.91
N ARG A 365 6.45 -1.02 -29.95
CA ARG A 365 7.82 -0.97 -30.40
C ARG A 365 7.85 -1.10 -31.92
N THR A 366 8.58 -0.21 -32.59
CA THR A 366 8.89 -0.35 -33.99
C THR A 366 9.91 -1.48 -34.22
N LEU A 367 10.03 -1.97 -35.43
CA LEU A 367 11.06 -2.97 -35.77
C LEU A 367 12.47 -2.46 -35.45
N ALA A 368 12.71 -1.15 -35.61
CA ALA A 368 13.96 -0.50 -35.25
C ALA A 368 14.23 -0.54 -33.72
N ASP A 369 13.19 -0.46 -32.89
CA ASP A 369 13.30 -0.59 -31.44
C ASP A 369 13.56 -2.04 -30.97
N LEU A 370 13.25 -3.02 -31.84
CA LEU A 370 13.47 -4.44 -31.57
C LEU A 370 14.89 -4.90 -31.96
N VAL A 371 15.45 -4.26 -32.99
CA VAL A 371 16.86 -4.47 -33.38
C VAL A 371 17.72 -3.82 -32.31
N THR A 372 18.41 -4.64 -31.50
CA THR A 372 19.27 -4.18 -30.43
C THR A 372 20.38 -3.29 -31.01
N PRO A 373 20.34 -1.96 -30.80
CA PRO A 373 21.45 -1.12 -31.24
C PRO A 373 22.72 -1.48 -30.46
N PRO A 374 23.91 -1.31 -31.05
CA PRO A 374 25.16 -1.41 -30.30
C PRO A 374 25.12 -0.46 -29.10
N GLU A 375 25.84 -0.81 -28.02
CA GLU A 375 25.95 0.06 -26.85
C GLU A 375 26.46 1.44 -27.31
N PRO A 376 25.69 2.53 -27.07
CA PRO A 376 26.17 3.82 -27.44
C PRO A 376 27.35 4.19 -26.58
N ASP A 377 28.39 4.76 -27.16
CA ASP A 377 29.51 5.31 -26.41
C ASP A 377 29.03 6.43 -25.48
N LEU A 378 29.60 6.47 -24.28
CA LEU A 378 29.35 7.60 -23.36
C LEU A 378 29.94 8.87 -23.98
N PRO A 379 29.28 10.03 -23.85
CA PRO A 379 29.84 11.30 -24.30
C PRO A 379 31.22 11.55 -23.66
N ALA A 380 32.21 11.91 -24.47
CA ALA A 380 33.56 12.19 -23.99
C ALA A 380 33.66 13.39 -23.01
N SER A 381 32.65 14.25 -23.00
CA SER A 381 32.55 15.49 -22.19
C SER A 381 31.75 15.32 -20.90
N GLY A 382 31.90 14.20 -20.19
CA GLY A 382 31.19 13.97 -18.92
C GLY A 382 29.66 13.86 -19.12
N PRO A 383 29.08 12.65 -19.06
CA PRO A 383 27.64 12.46 -19.24
C PRO A 383 26.86 13.07 -18.05
N THR A 384 25.68 13.61 -18.34
CA THR A 384 24.72 13.92 -17.28
C THR A 384 24.25 12.61 -16.61
N ASP A 385 23.82 12.67 -15.34
CA ASP A 385 23.31 11.50 -14.60
C ASP A 385 22.21 10.79 -15.38
N ARG A 386 21.40 11.54 -16.10
CA ARG A 386 20.34 11.00 -16.98
C ARG A 386 20.91 10.22 -18.17
N GLU A 387 21.96 10.72 -18.80
CA GLU A 387 22.63 10.03 -19.91
C GLU A 387 23.38 8.80 -19.43
N ALA A 388 24.04 8.89 -18.30
CA ALA A 388 24.71 7.77 -17.65
C ALA A 388 23.71 6.66 -17.28
N MET A 389 22.54 6.98 -16.75
CA MET A 389 21.49 6.01 -16.45
C MET A 389 20.91 5.41 -17.74
N ARG A 390 20.69 6.19 -18.79
CA ARG A 390 20.23 5.70 -20.08
C ARG A 390 21.25 4.73 -20.69
N HIS A 391 22.53 5.05 -20.63
CA HIS A 391 23.62 4.17 -21.08
C HIS A 391 23.63 2.88 -20.27
N ARG A 392 23.64 2.97 -18.92
CA ARG A 392 23.60 1.80 -18.00
C ARG A 392 22.48 0.83 -18.38
N LEU A 393 21.26 1.32 -18.62
CA LEU A 393 20.11 0.51 -19.01
C LEU A 393 20.25 -0.14 -20.41
N ARG A 394 21.11 0.41 -21.28
CA ARG A 394 21.36 -0.13 -22.64
C ARG A 394 22.50 -1.13 -22.67
N THR A 395 23.32 -1.23 -21.63
CA THR A 395 24.32 -2.29 -21.51
C THR A 395 23.67 -3.67 -21.45
N ALA A 396 24.39 -4.72 -21.82
CA ALA A 396 23.91 -6.10 -21.74
C ALA A 396 23.48 -6.45 -20.29
N ALA A 397 24.32 -6.09 -19.30
CA ALA A 397 24.03 -6.28 -17.88
C ALA A 397 22.79 -5.48 -17.42
N GLY A 398 22.67 -4.21 -17.83
CA GLY A 398 21.55 -3.36 -17.48
C GLY A 398 20.22 -3.85 -18.09
N ARG A 399 20.23 -4.31 -19.32
CA ARG A 399 19.04 -4.93 -19.94
C ARG A 399 18.60 -6.19 -19.19
N ALA A 400 19.55 -7.07 -18.86
CA ALA A 400 19.28 -8.30 -18.13
C ALA A 400 18.70 -8.00 -16.71
N ALA A 401 19.30 -7.03 -16.00
CA ALA A 401 18.80 -6.59 -14.70
C ALA A 401 17.41 -5.98 -14.81
N TYR A 402 17.21 -5.01 -15.71
CA TYR A 402 15.96 -4.28 -15.82
C TYR A 402 14.78 -5.14 -16.32
N LYS A 403 15.06 -6.20 -17.10
CA LYS A 403 14.04 -7.18 -17.52
C LYS A 403 13.34 -7.82 -16.33
N LYS A 404 14.05 -8.13 -15.26
CA LYS A 404 13.51 -8.74 -14.03
C LYS A 404 12.39 -7.90 -13.40
N ARG A 405 12.33 -6.57 -13.63
CA ARG A 405 11.29 -5.70 -13.07
C ARG A 405 9.89 -6.14 -13.47
N LYS A 406 9.65 -6.42 -14.75
CA LYS A 406 8.34 -6.86 -15.25
C LYS A 406 7.96 -8.27 -14.79
N GLU A 407 8.97 -9.09 -14.51
CA GLU A 407 8.80 -10.46 -14.09
C GLU A 407 8.58 -10.61 -12.57
N THR A 408 8.75 -9.53 -11.79
CA THR A 408 8.71 -9.57 -10.31
C THR A 408 7.57 -8.74 -9.74
N VAL A 409 7.69 -7.41 -9.65
CA VAL A 409 6.75 -6.57 -8.91
C VAL A 409 5.37 -6.47 -9.56
N GLU A 410 5.30 -6.43 -10.90
CA GLU A 410 4.02 -6.36 -11.62
C GLU A 410 3.12 -7.59 -11.36
N PRO A 411 3.63 -8.84 -11.48
CA PRO A 411 2.87 -10.03 -11.09
C PRO A 411 2.43 -10.04 -9.64
N VAL A 412 3.27 -9.55 -8.70
CA VAL A 412 2.91 -9.48 -7.28
C VAL A 412 1.69 -8.61 -7.06
N PHE A 413 1.66 -7.40 -7.63
CA PHE A 413 0.47 -6.54 -7.58
C PHE A 413 -0.74 -7.16 -8.30
N GLY A 414 -0.50 -7.87 -9.40
CA GLY A 414 -1.53 -8.64 -10.07
C GLY A 414 -2.18 -9.68 -9.18
N ILE A 415 -1.38 -10.44 -8.42
CA ILE A 415 -1.85 -11.43 -7.45
C ILE A 415 -2.62 -10.76 -6.31
N ILE A 416 -2.08 -9.71 -5.71
CA ILE A 416 -2.73 -8.99 -4.60
C ILE A 416 -4.09 -8.43 -5.05
N LYS A 417 -4.14 -7.76 -6.22
CA LYS A 417 -5.37 -7.12 -6.70
C LYS A 417 -6.40 -8.08 -7.30
N SER A 418 -5.96 -9.15 -7.96
CA SER A 418 -6.86 -10.05 -8.69
C SER A 418 -7.11 -11.37 -7.97
N ALA A 419 -6.06 -12.08 -7.56
CA ALA A 419 -6.21 -13.38 -6.91
C ALA A 419 -6.59 -13.26 -5.43
N MET A 420 -6.07 -12.25 -4.71
CA MET A 420 -6.46 -11.96 -3.34
C MET A 420 -7.62 -10.95 -3.26
N GLY A 421 -7.95 -10.25 -4.35
CA GLY A 421 -9.08 -9.32 -4.42
C GLY A 421 -8.88 -8.00 -3.67
N PHE A 422 -7.67 -7.67 -3.23
CA PHE A 422 -7.41 -6.46 -2.46
C PHE A 422 -7.27 -5.24 -3.36
N ARG A 423 -8.38 -4.51 -3.54
CA ARG A 423 -8.45 -3.31 -4.39
C ARG A 423 -8.78 -2.03 -3.62
N ARG A 424 -9.19 -2.16 -2.35
CA ARG A 424 -9.60 -1.05 -1.50
C ARG A 424 -9.24 -1.34 -0.05
N PHE A 425 -8.71 -0.33 0.63
CA PHE A 425 -8.51 -0.38 2.07
C PHE A 425 -9.84 -0.38 2.83
N LEU A 426 -9.89 -1.11 3.92
CA LEU A 426 -11.05 -1.14 4.83
C LEU A 426 -10.88 -0.16 5.99
N LEU A 427 -9.64 0.14 6.35
CA LEU A 427 -9.29 1.08 7.39
C LEU A 427 -9.16 2.51 6.82
N ARG A 428 -9.18 3.51 7.70
CA ARG A 428 -9.07 4.94 7.36
C ARG A 428 -7.93 5.56 8.13
N GLY A 429 -7.30 6.56 7.52
CA GLY A 429 -6.12 7.23 8.05
C GLY A 429 -4.82 6.48 7.73
N LYS A 430 -3.78 7.22 7.35
CA LYS A 430 -2.52 6.71 6.79
C LYS A 430 -1.86 5.65 7.67
N CYS A 431 -1.80 5.86 8.99
CA CYS A 431 -1.20 4.89 9.91
C CYS A 431 -1.93 3.55 9.87
N LYS A 432 -3.26 3.53 9.99
CA LYS A 432 -4.05 2.28 9.98
C LYS A 432 -4.03 1.60 8.60
N VAL A 433 -4.03 2.38 7.53
CA VAL A 433 -3.91 1.89 6.16
C VAL A 433 -2.53 1.26 5.92
N ALA A 434 -1.46 1.84 6.47
CA ALA A 434 -0.13 1.24 6.42
C ALA A 434 -0.07 -0.12 7.13
N LEU A 435 -0.68 -0.23 8.31
CA LEU A 435 -0.78 -1.50 9.05
C LEU A 435 -1.61 -2.55 8.30
N GLU A 436 -2.69 -2.13 7.63
CA GLU A 436 -3.47 -3.04 6.77
C GLU A 436 -2.65 -3.51 5.57
N TRP A 437 -1.83 -2.63 4.97
CA TRP A 437 -0.94 -3.00 3.88
C TRP A 437 0.14 -4.01 4.32
N SER A 438 0.69 -3.85 5.53
CA SER A 438 1.61 -4.83 6.12
C SER A 438 0.96 -6.21 6.28
N LEU A 439 -0.30 -6.27 6.71
CA LEU A 439 -1.04 -7.54 6.81
C LEU A 439 -1.31 -8.17 5.44
N VAL A 440 -1.66 -7.36 4.44
CA VAL A 440 -1.88 -7.85 3.05
C VAL A 440 -0.60 -8.44 2.46
N THR A 441 0.53 -7.74 2.61
CA THR A 441 1.83 -8.21 2.11
C THR A 441 2.36 -9.40 2.89
N LEU A 442 2.10 -9.47 4.20
CA LEU A 442 2.36 -10.64 5.03
C LEU A 442 1.57 -11.86 4.52
N ALA A 443 0.25 -11.72 4.30
CA ALA A 443 -0.59 -12.80 3.77
C ALA A 443 -0.14 -13.26 2.36
N TYR A 444 0.28 -12.31 1.51
CA TYR A 444 0.89 -12.62 0.23
C TYR A 444 2.16 -13.45 0.41
N ASN A 445 3.06 -13.04 1.32
CA ASN A 445 4.31 -13.76 1.58
C ASN A 445 4.05 -15.18 2.09
N PHE A 446 3.10 -15.38 3.00
CA PHE A 446 2.70 -16.73 3.44
C PHE A 446 2.24 -17.60 2.27
N ARG A 447 1.36 -17.06 1.43
CA ARG A 447 0.88 -17.77 0.23
C ARG A 447 2.03 -18.11 -0.73
N ARG A 448 3.00 -17.23 -0.87
CA ARG A 448 4.16 -17.44 -1.75
C ARG A 448 5.12 -18.44 -1.16
N LEU A 449 5.45 -18.35 0.12
CA LEU A 449 6.33 -19.26 0.84
C LEU A 449 5.81 -20.70 0.83
N ALA A 450 4.53 -20.90 1.12
CA ALA A 450 3.91 -22.22 1.06
C ALA A 450 4.16 -22.90 -0.29
N ARG A 451 4.05 -22.15 -1.40
CA ARG A 451 4.34 -22.68 -2.75
C ARG A 451 5.81 -22.94 -3.00
N LEU A 452 6.70 -22.08 -2.50
CA LEU A 452 8.13 -22.23 -2.69
C LEU A 452 8.65 -23.45 -1.94
N ILE A 453 8.19 -23.65 -0.71
CA ILE A 453 8.58 -24.81 0.11
C ILE A 453 8.03 -26.09 -0.47
N ALA A 454 6.77 -26.11 -0.92
CA ALA A 454 6.19 -27.28 -1.59
C ALA A 454 6.90 -27.66 -2.92
N ALA A 455 7.57 -26.70 -3.56
CA ALA A 455 8.33 -26.94 -4.80
C ALA A 455 9.76 -27.43 -4.56
N VAL A 456 10.28 -27.41 -3.32
CA VAL A 456 11.59 -27.96 -2.99
C VAL A 456 11.47 -29.48 -2.92
N PRO A 457 12.17 -30.25 -3.78
CA PRO A 457 12.12 -31.70 -3.70
C PRO A 457 12.65 -32.18 -2.34
N MET A 458 11.95 -33.08 -1.70
CA MET A 458 12.21 -33.65 -0.36
C MET A 458 13.53 -34.50 -0.30
N ASN A 459 14.57 -34.14 -1.03
CA ASN A 459 15.85 -34.88 -1.09
C ASN A 459 16.97 -34.31 -0.22
N SER A 460 16.73 -33.31 0.59
CA SER A 460 17.68 -32.86 1.61
C SER A 460 17.06 -33.06 2.98
N GLY A 461 17.51 -34.10 3.70
CA GLY A 461 17.09 -34.46 5.05
C GLY A 461 17.45 -33.41 6.11
N ALA A 462 16.76 -32.28 6.08
CA ALA A 462 16.72 -31.30 7.14
C ALA A 462 15.27 -31.30 7.70
N GLY A 463 14.97 -32.37 8.42
CA GLY A 463 13.78 -32.38 9.28
C GLY A 463 13.90 -31.27 10.29
N LEU A 464 12.90 -30.38 10.32
CA LEU A 464 12.66 -29.46 11.43
C LEU A 464 12.37 -30.31 12.69
N ALA A 465 13.39 -30.73 13.42
CA ALA A 465 13.22 -31.25 14.76
C ALA A 465 13.02 -30.06 15.69
N PRO A 466 11.98 -30.04 16.53
CA PRO A 466 11.85 -29.04 17.57
C PRO A 466 13.00 -29.23 18.58
N GLN A 467 13.86 -28.23 18.71
CA GLN A 467 14.76 -28.15 19.85
C GLN A 467 13.92 -27.83 21.09
N THR A 468 13.62 -28.83 21.88
CA THR A 468 13.17 -28.69 23.27
C THR A 468 14.32 -28.21 24.12
N ALA A 469 14.22 -27.02 24.67
CA ALA A 469 14.85 -26.57 25.89
C ALA A 469 14.00 -25.46 26.52
#